data_8fae4e0a527871f6c3e341ce72641bf5
#
_entry.id   8fae4e0a527871f6c3e341ce72641bf5
#
_cell.length_a   1.000
_cell.length_b   1.000
_cell.length_c   1.000
_cell.angle_alpha   90.00
_cell.angle_beta   90.00
_cell.angle_gamma   90.00
#
_symmetry.space_group_name_H-M   'P 1'
#
loop_
_entity.id
_entity.type
_entity.pdbx_description
1 polymer ?
#
loop_
_entity_poly.entity_id
_entity_poly.type
_entity_poly.pdbx_seq_one_letter_code
_entity_poly.pdbx_strand_id
1 'polypeptide(L)'
;VPISLCISTIFLSLYLYNQDKIEKLIHKQSSKMKRSVAQMVILCLIVSCTIGEIKAVRSNSDGSEAWGYVEVRPKAHMFWWHYKSPYRVEDPSKPWPIILWLQGGPGASGVGIGNFQEVGPLDTFLKPRNSTWLKKADLLFVDSPVGTGYSFVEEKELYVKSDEEAAKDLTTLLQQLFNKNQILNHSPLYIVAESYGGKIAVKLGLSVINAVQSGKLKLHLGGVVLGDSWISPEDFVFSWGPLLNYVSRLDYNGMDLSNSLAEKIRKQLKNDENVEATETWMELESIISLHSNSVDFYNFMLDSGMDPLSLTTSEETRKENRILKKYSKYLNDLRSASTVDEGDLDTLMNGVIKKKLKIIPKDLVWGNNSGNVFSAMQADFMRPTIEGVDELLAKGIDVTIYNGQLDVICSTSGTEAWVRKLKWEGLQEFEKMEREPLYCENDRTTTRGFTKSFKNLHFYWILGAGHFVRTLLYFFH
;
A
#
# COMPACT_ATOMS: atom_id res chain seq x y z
N VAL A 1 -12.28 6.00 36.54
CA VAL A 1 -12.31 7.47 36.40
C VAL A 1 -11.21 7.84 35.41
N PRO A 2 -11.52 8.51 34.28
CA PRO A 2 -10.54 8.77 33.24
C PRO A 2 -9.49 9.78 33.72
N ILE A 3 -8.24 9.48 33.46
CA ILE A 3 -7.07 10.32 33.75
C ILE A 3 -7.17 11.74 33.17
N SER A 4 -8.00 11.93 32.13
CA SER A 4 -8.27 13.26 31.54
C SER A 4 -8.92 14.24 32.51
N LEU A 5 -9.76 13.77 33.43
CA LEU A 5 -10.39 14.65 34.46
C LEU A 5 -9.38 15.10 35.52
N CYS A 6 -8.40 14.27 35.87
CA CYS A 6 -7.35 14.65 36.85
C CYS A 6 -6.42 15.74 36.30
N ILE A 7 -6.08 15.69 35.03
CA ILE A 7 -5.20 16.69 34.41
C ILE A 7 -5.92 18.03 34.29
N SER A 8 -7.20 18.05 33.91
CA SER A 8 -8.00 19.29 33.84
C SER A 8 -8.17 19.93 35.21
N THR A 9 -8.36 19.15 36.26
CA THR A 9 -8.55 19.66 37.64
C THR A 9 -7.24 20.18 38.25
N ILE A 10 -6.11 19.57 37.94
CA ILE A 10 -4.79 20.04 38.36
C ILE A 10 -4.44 21.33 37.62
N PHE A 11 -4.74 21.45 36.31
CA PHE A 11 -4.50 22.70 35.56
C PHE A 11 -5.40 23.83 36.02
N LEU A 12 -6.65 23.56 36.37
CA LEU A 12 -7.57 24.57 36.88
C LEU A 12 -7.21 25.06 38.29
N SER A 13 -6.80 24.17 39.18
CA SER A 13 -6.32 24.55 40.53
C SER A 13 -4.96 25.25 40.51
N LEU A 14 -4.03 24.90 39.63
CA LEU A 14 -2.80 25.65 39.42
C LEU A 14 -3.05 27.00 38.75
N TYR A 15 -4.01 27.12 37.87
CA TYR A 15 -4.44 28.36 37.25
C TYR A 15 -5.05 29.33 38.26
N LEU A 16 -5.93 28.87 39.14
CA LEU A 16 -6.58 29.71 40.15
C LEU A 16 -5.68 30.08 41.33
N TYR A 17 -4.74 29.20 41.72
CA TYR A 17 -3.79 29.46 42.82
C TYR A 17 -2.73 30.49 42.47
N ASN A 18 -2.40 30.67 41.18
CA ASN A 18 -1.33 31.54 40.73
C ASN A 18 -1.77 32.90 40.19
N GLN A 19 -3.05 33.18 40.06
CA GLN A 19 -3.54 34.46 39.50
C GLN A 19 -3.00 35.67 40.31
N ASP A 20 -3.06 35.63 41.62
CA ASP A 20 -2.62 36.74 42.51
C ASP A 20 -1.07 36.91 42.57
N LYS A 21 -0.32 35.84 42.35
CA LYS A 21 1.14 35.88 42.29
C LYS A 21 1.66 36.26 40.90
N ILE A 22 0.95 35.81 39.86
CA ILE A 22 1.30 36.07 38.45
C ILE A 22 1.05 37.55 38.11
N GLU A 23 -0.03 38.17 38.60
CA GLU A 23 -0.24 39.61 38.37
C GLU A 23 0.85 40.46 38.95
N LYS A 24 1.38 40.15 40.16
CA LYS A 24 2.50 40.89 40.79
C LYS A 24 3.87 40.63 40.10
N LEU A 25 4.06 39.51 39.44
CA LEU A 25 5.28 39.19 38.66
C LEU A 25 5.23 39.73 37.21
N ILE A 26 4.05 39.78 36.61
CA ILE A 26 3.82 40.27 35.25
C ILE A 26 4.07 41.76 35.12
N HIS A 27 3.84 42.53 36.19
CA HIS A 27 4.11 43.99 36.18
C HIS A 27 5.58 44.36 36.29
N LYS A 28 6.48 43.42 36.61
CA LYS A 28 7.90 43.71 36.89
C LYS A 28 8.89 43.18 35.84
N GLN A 29 8.47 42.42 34.83
CA GLN A 29 9.34 41.90 33.76
C GLN A 29 8.81 42.17 32.37
N SER A 30 9.65 42.78 31.57
CA SER A 30 9.47 43.36 30.25
C SER A 30 8.84 42.40 29.18
N SER A 31 8.29 43.05 28.16
CA SER A 31 7.58 42.48 26.97
C SER A 31 8.14 41.19 26.30
N LYS A 32 9.39 40.84 26.57
CA LYS A 32 10.05 39.63 26.05
C LYS A 32 9.50 38.33 26.65
N MET A 33 9.14 38.31 27.93
CA MET A 33 8.66 37.09 28.61
C MET A 33 7.20 36.79 28.27
N LYS A 34 6.36 37.81 28.01
CA LYS A 34 4.98 37.66 27.55
C LYS A 34 4.92 36.98 26.17
N ARG A 35 5.84 37.26 25.26
CA ARG A 35 5.95 36.60 23.94
C ARG A 35 6.38 35.14 24.07
N SER A 36 7.32 34.82 24.96
CA SER A 36 7.82 33.45 25.13
C SER A 36 6.76 32.50 25.73
N VAL A 37 5.99 32.98 26.74
CA VAL A 37 4.92 32.16 27.33
C VAL A 37 3.76 32.00 26.37
N ALA A 38 3.36 33.02 25.62
CA ALA A 38 2.35 32.91 24.59
C ALA A 38 2.80 31.97 23.45
N GLN A 39 4.04 32.01 23.02
CA GLN A 39 4.61 31.09 22.05
C GLN A 39 4.65 29.63 22.57
N MET A 40 4.96 29.44 23.85
CA MET A 40 4.98 28.13 24.47
C MET A 40 3.56 27.54 24.66
N VAL A 41 2.59 28.38 25.02
CA VAL A 41 1.16 27.97 25.11
C VAL A 41 0.59 27.67 23.71
N ILE A 42 0.91 28.48 22.70
CA ILE A 42 0.53 28.24 21.31
C ILE A 42 1.23 26.97 20.78
N LEU A 43 2.48 26.74 21.13
CA LEU A 43 3.20 25.51 20.77
C LEU A 43 2.60 24.27 21.46
N CYS A 44 2.21 24.38 22.74
CA CYS A 44 1.49 23.31 23.45
C CYS A 44 0.10 23.06 22.88
N LEU A 45 -0.64 24.09 22.48
CA LEU A 45 -1.94 23.96 21.81
C LEU A 45 -1.79 23.36 20.40
N ILE A 46 -0.76 23.74 19.66
CA ILE A 46 -0.46 23.16 18.34
C ILE A 46 0.00 21.70 18.47
N VAL A 47 0.79 21.36 19.48
CA VAL A 47 1.23 19.97 19.74
C VAL A 47 0.09 19.09 20.24
N SER A 48 -0.90 19.62 20.98
CA SER A 48 -2.08 18.87 21.40
C SER A 48 -3.10 18.65 20.26
N CYS A 49 -3.05 19.44 19.18
CA CYS A 49 -3.92 19.26 18.01
C CYS A 49 -3.42 18.24 16.97
N THR A 50 -2.23 17.64 17.18
CA THR A 50 -1.64 16.71 16.19
C THR A 50 -1.65 15.24 16.62
N ILE A 51 -2.27 14.90 17.75
CA ILE A 51 -2.40 13.52 18.20
C ILE A 51 -3.73 12.98 17.68
N GLY A 52 -3.70 12.20 16.61
CA GLY A 52 -4.88 11.50 16.11
C GLY A 52 -5.61 10.74 17.24
N GLU A 53 -6.93 10.80 17.28
CA GLU A 53 -7.72 10.06 18.26
C GLU A 53 -8.17 8.71 17.67
N ILE A 54 -8.04 7.66 18.48
CA ILE A 54 -8.68 6.37 18.15
C ILE A 54 -10.17 6.52 18.49
N LYS A 55 -11.02 6.73 17.48
CA LYS A 55 -12.46 6.97 17.67
C LYS A 55 -13.26 5.71 18.01
N ALA A 56 -12.85 4.54 17.54
CA ALA A 56 -13.50 3.26 17.85
C ALA A 56 -12.50 2.11 17.64
N VAL A 57 -12.27 1.32 18.67
CA VAL A 57 -11.55 0.05 18.59
C VAL A 57 -12.50 -1.05 19.05
N ARG A 58 -12.54 -2.12 18.28
CA ARG A 58 -13.24 -3.36 18.64
C ARG A 58 -12.31 -4.55 18.48
N SER A 59 -12.61 -5.61 19.19
CA SER A 59 -11.91 -6.90 19.06
C SER A 59 -12.91 -8.02 19.20
N ASN A 60 -12.55 -9.20 18.69
CA ASN A 60 -13.24 -10.43 19.06
C ASN A 60 -13.00 -10.74 20.55
N SER A 61 -13.89 -11.55 21.13
CA SER A 61 -13.84 -11.93 22.54
C SER A 61 -12.55 -12.69 22.91
N ASP A 62 -11.95 -13.39 21.94
CA ASP A 62 -10.71 -14.15 22.09
C ASP A 62 -9.44 -13.35 21.74
N GLY A 63 -9.60 -12.09 21.29
CA GLY A 63 -8.48 -11.22 20.89
C GLY A 63 -7.78 -11.62 19.59
N SER A 64 -8.34 -12.53 18.79
CA SER A 64 -7.77 -12.97 17.51
C SER A 64 -7.83 -11.90 16.44
N GLU A 65 -8.77 -10.98 16.53
CA GLU A 65 -8.96 -9.87 15.60
C GLU A 65 -9.20 -8.55 16.36
N ALA A 66 -8.66 -7.46 15.81
CA ALA A 66 -8.98 -6.12 16.25
C ALA A 66 -9.10 -5.19 15.05
N TRP A 67 -10.04 -4.24 15.10
CA TRP A 67 -10.27 -3.27 14.02
C TRP A 67 -10.74 -1.92 14.58
N GLY A 68 -10.57 -0.88 13.80
CA GLY A 68 -10.98 0.45 14.24
C GLY A 68 -10.68 1.55 13.25
N TYR A 69 -10.93 2.76 13.70
CA TYR A 69 -10.56 3.99 13.03
C TYR A 69 -9.52 4.77 13.81
N VAL A 70 -8.59 5.37 13.09
CA VAL A 70 -7.75 6.45 13.61
C VAL A 70 -8.04 7.71 12.81
N GLU A 71 -8.32 8.81 13.50
CA GLU A 71 -8.36 10.14 12.89
C GLU A 71 -6.89 10.57 12.66
N VAL A 72 -6.40 10.34 11.45
CA VAL A 72 -4.98 10.60 11.09
C VAL A 72 -4.68 12.07 10.88
N ARG A 73 -5.69 12.83 10.50
CA ARG A 73 -5.77 14.31 10.42
C ARG A 73 -7.21 14.72 10.79
N PRO A 74 -7.46 15.99 11.18
CA PRO A 74 -8.83 16.45 11.43
C PRO A 74 -9.76 16.09 10.28
N LYS A 75 -10.88 15.39 10.59
CA LYS A 75 -11.89 14.94 9.64
C LYS A 75 -11.42 13.91 8.59
N ALA A 76 -10.26 13.28 8.79
CA ALA A 76 -9.75 12.22 7.95
C ALA A 76 -9.56 10.94 8.77
N HIS A 77 -10.33 9.91 8.43
CA HIS A 77 -10.49 8.69 9.23
C HIS A 77 -9.96 7.50 8.48
N MET A 78 -8.90 6.87 9.00
CA MET A 78 -8.25 5.71 8.40
C MET A 78 -8.68 4.44 9.11
N PHE A 79 -9.23 3.50 8.34
CA PHE A 79 -9.68 2.19 8.83
C PHE A 79 -8.54 1.18 8.78
N TRP A 80 -8.43 0.36 9.84
CA TRP A 80 -7.46 -0.70 9.96
C TRP A 80 -8.11 -1.97 10.52
N TRP A 81 -7.54 -3.15 10.16
CA TRP A 81 -7.97 -4.46 10.65
C TRP A 81 -6.74 -5.33 10.89
N HIS A 82 -6.56 -5.76 12.12
CA HIS A 82 -5.45 -6.60 12.58
C HIS A 82 -5.94 -8.02 12.89
N TYR A 83 -5.18 -9.01 12.40
CA TYR A 83 -5.34 -10.42 12.71
C TYR A 83 -4.12 -10.91 13.49
N LYS A 84 -4.34 -11.49 14.67
CA LYS A 84 -3.31 -12.15 15.44
C LYS A 84 -3.17 -13.60 14.94
N SER A 85 -1.95 -14.02 14.62
CA SER A 85 -1.67 -15.37 14.15
C SER A 85 -1.97 -16.42 15.22
N PRO A 86 -2.73 -17.48 14.91
CA PRO A 86 -2.90 -18.62 15.83
C PRO A 86 -1.63 -19.48 15.93
N TYR A 87 -0.65 -19.28 15.03
CA TYR A 87 0.64 -19.98 15.02
C TYR A 87 1.75 -19.20 15.72
N ARG A 88 1.41 -18.06 16.33
CA ARG A 88 2.35 -17.20 17.04
C ARG A 88 3.05 -17.96 18.14
N VAL A 89 4.40 -17.94 18.11
CA VAL A 89 5.26 -18.46 19.18
C VAL A 89 5.77 -17.29 19.99
N GLU A 90 5.56 -17.32 21.29
CA GLU A 90 6.06 -16.31 22.22
C GLU A 90 7.51 -16.63 22.59
N ASP A 91 8.45 -16.17 21.75
CA ASP A 91 9.89 -16.26 21.98
C ASP A 91 10.48 -14.85 22.02
N PRO A 92 10.92 -14.35 23.20
CA PRO A 92 11.51 -13.02 23.31
C PRO A 92 12.78 -12.83 22.50
N SER A 93 13.52 -13.91 22.20
CA SER A 93 14.74 -13.86 21.37
C SER A 93 14.44 -13.77 19.88
N LYS A 94 13.22 -14.16 19.48
CA LYS A 94 12.75 -14.12 18.08
C LYS A 94 11.31 -13.64 18.04
N PRO A 95 11.07 -12.33 18.23
CA PRO A 95 9.72 -11.78 18.27
C PRO A 95 8.94 -12.09 16.98
N TRP A 96 7.66 -12.43 17.13
CA TRP A 96 6.78 -12.76 16.01
C TRP A 96 6.55 -11.54 15.14
N PRO A 97 6.71 -11.62 13.79
CA PRO A 97 6.60 -10.47 12.91
C PRO A 97 5.15 -10.00 12.71
N ILE A 98 5.02 -8.73 12.38
CA ILE A 98 3.77 -8.12 11.91
C ILE A 98 3.97 -7.68 10.47
N ILE A 99 3.03 -7.99 9.59
CA ILE A 99 2.98 -7.49 8.21
C ILE A 99 1.90 -6.42 8.13
N LEU A 100 2.31 -5.20 7.75
CA LEU A 100 1.40 -4.16 7.28
C LEU A 100 1.25 -4.33 5.77
N TRP A 101 0.03 -4.62 5.30
CA TRP A 101 -0.28 -4.73 3.88
C TRP A 101 -0.84 -3.42 3.32
N LEU A 102 -0.23 -2.93 2.24
CA LEU A 102 -0.64 -1.73 1.50
C LEU A 102 -0.97 -2.10 0.05
N GLN A 103 -2.24 -1.96 -0.31
CA GLN A 103 -2.73 -2.19 -1.66
C GLN A 103 -2.41 -1.01 -2.59
N GLY A 104 -2.47 -1.24 -3.89
CA GLY A 104 -2.19 -0.26 -4.93
C GLY A 104 -3.36 0.63 -5.34
N GLY A 105 -3.49 0.84 -6.61
CA GLY A 105 -4.45 1.71 -7.27
C GLY A 105 -3.80 3.00 -7.80
N PRO A 106 -3.69 4.13 -7.07
CA PRO A 106 -4.06 4.35 -5.66
C PRO A 106 -5.57 4.33 -5.43
N GLY A 107 -5.96 3.86 -4.24
CA GLY A 107 -7.38 3.81 -3.84
C GLY A 107 -7.99 2.41 -3.86
N ALA A 108 -7.22 1.35 -4.13
CA ALA A 108 -7.65 -0.03 -3.97
C ALA A 108 -7.59 -0.47 -2.50
N SER A 109 -8.61 -1.20 -2.04
CA SER A 109 -8.78 -1.53 -0.63
C SER A 109 -7.86 -2.66 -0.17
N GLY A 110 -6.95 -2.38 0.75
CA GLY A 110 -6.15 -3.40 1.42
C GLY A 110 -6.99 -4.31 2.31
N VAL A 111 -8.00 -3.75 2.97
CA VAL A 111 -8.93 -4.49 3.84
C VAL A 111 -9.86 -5.40 3.05
N GLY A 112 -10.20 -5.06 1.83
CA GLY A 112 -11.01 -5.92 0.95
C GLY A 112 -10.16 -6.85 0.10
N ILE A 113 -9.41 -6.30 -0.86
CA ILE A 113 -8.64 -7.07 -1.86
C ILE A 113 -7.51 -7.84 -1.17
N GLY A 114 -6.55 -7.16 -0.56
CA GLY A 114 -5.40 -7.80 0.10
C GLY A 114 -5.81 -8.85 1.13
N ASN A 115 -6.87 -8.57 1.92
CA ASN A 115 -7.35 -9.50 2.93
C ASN A 115 -8.12 -10.68 2.31
N PHE A 116 -9.20 -10.45 1.55
CA PHE A 116 -10.10 -11.53 1.13
C PHE A 116 -9.75 -12.17 -0.20
N GLN A 117 -8.94 -11.52 -1.03
CA GLN A 117 -8.58 -12.09 -2.33
C GLN A 117 -7.12 -12.50 -2.43
N GLU A 118 -6.21 -12.02 -1.54
CA GLU A 118 -4.78 -12.31 -1.63
C GLU A 118 -4.21 -13.06 -0.42
N VAL A 119 -3.84 -12.37 0.67
CA VAL A 119 -2.96 -12.92 1.71
C VAL A 119 -3.64 -13.18 3.05
N GLY A 120 -4.88 -12.70 3.23
CA GLY A 120 -5.61 -12.84 4.48
C GLY A 120 -6.11 -14.25 4.78
N PRO A 121 -6.69 -14.46 5.97
CA PRO A 121 -7.06 -15.79 6.47
C PRO A 121 -8.24 -16.44 5.76
N LEU A 122 -9.15 -15.64 5.18
CA LEU A 122 -10.38 -16.12 4.55
C LEU A 122 -10.45 -15.66 3.09
N ASP A 123 -11.11 -16.44 2.26
CA ASP A 123 -11.48 -16.05 0.90
C ASP A 123 -12.81 -15.25 0.88
N THR A 124 -13.28 -14.87 -0.29
CA THR A 124 -14.53 -14.13 -0.50
C THR A 124 -15.80 -14.92 -0.12
N PHE A 125 -15.70 -16.24 0.04
CA PHE A 125 -16.76 -17.10 0.59
C PHE A 125 -16.64 -17.31 2.11
N LEU A 126 -15.72 -16.60 2.76
CA LEU A 126 -15.37 -16.74 4.18
C LEU A 126 -14.84 -18.14 4.53
N LYS A 127 -14.29 -18.87 3.57
CA LYS A 127 -13.62 -20.13 3.81
C LYS A 127 -12.16 -19.93 4.16
N PRO A 128 -11.55 -20.75 5.03
CA PRO A 128 -10.14 -20.66 5.37
C PRO A 128 -9.24 -20.78 4.14
N ARG A 129 -8.30 -19.85 3.99
CA ARG A 129 -7.32 -19.82 2.91
C ARG A 129 -6.07 -20.62 3.29
N ASN A 130 -5.71 -21.63 2.49
CA ASN A 130 -4.52 -22.43 2.73
C ASN A 130 -3.22 -21.65 2.54
N SER A 131 -3.21 -20.66 1.63
CA SER A 131 -2.07 -19.80 1.31
C SER A 131 -2.00 -18.53 2.17
N THR A 132 -2.73 -18.45 3.29
CA THR A 132 -2.72 -17.24 4.13
C THR A 132 -1.35 -16.97 4.76
N TRP A 133 -0.93 -15.73 4.73
CA TRP A 133 0.30 -15.27 5.38
C TRP A 133 0.18 -15.19 6.92
N LEU A 134 -1.02 -15.32 7.45
CA LEU A 134 -1.27 -15.42 8.89
C LEU A 134 -0.56 -16.62 9.53
N LYS A 135 -0.11 -17.60 8.74
CA LYS A 135 0.72 -18.73 9.21
C LYS A 135 2.13 -18.33 9.66
N LYS A 136 2.63 -17.19 9.19
CA LYS A 136 4.03 -16.75 9.39
C LYS A 136 4.15 -15.40 10.09
N ALA A 137 3.08 -14.61 10.13
CA ALA A 137 3.07 -13.26 10.72
C ALA A 137 1.67 -12.91 11.24
N ASP A 138 1.59 -11.92 12.13
CA ASP A 138 0.35 -11.19 12.33
C ASP A 138 0.09 -10.29 11.11
N LEU A 139 -1.18 -10.06 10.75
CA LEU A 139 -1.52 -9.25 9.56
C LEU A 139 -2.26 -7.99 9.96
N LEU A 140 -1.79 -6.85 9.47
CA LEU A 140 -2.43 -5.56 9.63
C LEU A 140 -2.81 -5.03 8.24
N PHE A 141 -4.10 -5.04 7.92
CA PHE A 141 -4.64 -4.46 6.70
C PHE A 141 -5.11 -3.04 6.98
N VAL A 142 -4.84 -2.14 6.05
CA VAL A 142 -5.25 -0.73 6.14
C VAL A 142 -5.85 -0.30 4.81
N ASP A 143 -6.99 0.38 4.87
CA ASP A 143 -7.53 1.07 3.71
C ASP A 143 -6.82 2.42 3.56
N SER A 144 -5.79 2.45 2.73
CA SER A 144 -4.93 3.61 2.49
C SER A 144 -4.85 3.92 0.99
N PRO A 145 -4.83 5.22 0.63
CA PRO A 145 -5.00 6.44 1.45
C PRO A 145 -6.41 6.63 2.02
N VAL A 146 -6.63 7.69 2.85
CA VAL A 146 -7.97 8.04 3.31
C VAL A 146 -8.92 8.26 2.13
N GLY A 147 -10.13 7.72 2.23
CA GLY A 147 -11.10 7.69 1.12
C GLY A 147 -11.12 6.37 0.34
N THR A 148 -10.24 5.43 0.69
CA THR A 148 -10.20 4.06 0.17
C THR A 148 -11.05 3.14 1.03
N GLY A 149 -11.84 2.25 0.43
CA GLY A 149 -12.58 1.20 1.12
C GLY A 149 -13.47 1.73 2.25
N TYR A 150 -13.16 1.36 3.50
CA TYR A 150 -13.85 1.91 4.68
C TYR A 150 -13.22 3.18 5.26
N SER A 151 -12.03 3.59 4.80
CA SER A 151 -11.45 4.88 5.18
C SER A 151 -12.20 6.02 4.49
N PHE A 152 -12.38 7.14 5.20
CA PHE A 152 -13.16 8.26 4.65
C PHE A 152 -12.62 9.61 5.10
N VAL A 153 -13.00 10.64 4.36
CA VAL A 153 -12.84 12.05 4.70
C VAL A 153 -14.22 12.68 4.83
N GLU A 154 -14.37 13.68 5.72
CA GLU A 154 -15.62 14.41 5.87
C GLU A 154 -15.81 15.48 4.79
N GLU A 155 -14.72 15.92 4.16
CA GLU A 155 -14.67 16.93 3.10
C GLU A 155 -13.72 16.47 1.98
N LYS A 156 -14.07 16.68 0.71
CA LYS A 156 -13.30 16.21 -0.45
C LYS A 156 -11.89 16.82 -0.55
N GLU A 157 -11.72 18.03 -0.06
CA GLU A 157 -10.45 18.75 -0.03
C GLU A 157 -9.39 18.06 0.84
N LEU A 158 -9.83 17.13 1.70
CA LEU A 158 -8.97 16.36 2.61
C LEU A 158 -8.37 15.10 1.98
N TYR A 159 -8.72 14.75 0.74
CA TYR A 159 -7.98 13.69 0.04
C TYR A 159 -6.51 14.07 -0.07
N VAL A 160 -5.63 13.09 0.18
CA VAL A 160 -4.18 13.28 -0.03
C VAL A 160 -3.88 13.42 -1.52
N LYS A 161 -2.81 14.16 -1.83
CA LYS A 161 -2.40 14.48 -3.19
C LYS A 161 -1.04 13.89 -3.57
N SER A 162 -0.35 13.28 -2.59
CA SER A 162 0.97 12.68 -2.80
C SER A 162 1.22 11.48 -1.89
N ASP A 163 2.22 10.68 -2.26
CA ASP A 163 2.73 9.56 -1.47
C ASP A 163 3.22 10.00 -0.09
N GLU A 164 3.85 11.18 -0.01
CA GLU A 164 4.34 11.75 1.24
C GLU A 164 3.20 12.07 2.21
N GLU A 165 2.07 12.59 1.71
CA GLU A 165 0.89 12.87 2.54
C GLU A 165 0.26 11.56 3.03
N ALA A 166 0.13 10.55 2.15
CA ALA A 166 -0.36 9.23 2.52
C ALA A 166 0.54 8.55 3.56
N ALA A 167 1.86 8.65 3.40
CA ALA A 167 2.83 8.12 4.35
C ALA A 167 2.78 8.81 5.72
N LYS A 168 2.50 10.12 5.77
CA LYS A 168 2.30 10.86 7.04
C LYS A 168 1.05 10.38 7.76
N ASP A 169 -0.05 10.18 7.06
CA ASP A 169 -1.30 9.63 7.61
C ASP A 169 -1.07 8.24 8.19
N LEU A 170 -0.40 7.35 7.44
CA LEU A 170 -0.03 6.01 7.90
C LEU A 170 0.93 6.05 9.11
N THR A 171 1.88 6.99 9.14
CA THR A 171 2.77 7.17 10.30
C THR A 171 1.96 7.55 11.54
N THR A 172 0.96 8.41 11.41
CA THR A 172 0.04 8.77 12.50
C THR A 172 -0.76 7.55 12.97
N LEU A 173 -1.26 6.73 12.04
CA LEU A 173 -1.91 5.45 12.37
C LEU A 173 -0.98 4.56 13.20
N LEU A 174 0.25 4.34 12.74
CA LEU A 174 1.22 3.48 13.42
C LEU A 174 1.59 4.02 14.81
N GLN A 175 1.72 5.34 14.97
CA GLN A 175 1.94 5.96 16.29
C GLN A 175 0.80 5.63 17.27
N GLN A 176 -0.45 5.68 16.81
CA GLN A 176 -1.60 5.37 17.66
C GLN A 176 -1.67 3.87 18.02
N LEU A 177 -1.33 2.99 17.09
CA LEU A 177 -1.40 1.55 17.31
C LEU A 177 -0.23 1.04 18.16
N PHE A 178 1.00 1.45 17.85
CA PHE A 178 2.20 0.89 18.45
C PHE A 178 2.59 1.55 19.78
N ASN A 179 2.47 2.88 19.90
CA ASN A 179 2.86 3.56 21.14
C ASN A 179 1.96 3.18 22.35
N LYS A 180 0.70 2.80 22.08
CA LYS A 180 -0.27 2.41 23.12
C LYS A 180 -0.27 0.93 23.42
N ASN A 181 0.33 0.09 22.57
CA ASN A 181 0.32 -1.37 22.72
C ASN A 181 1.73 -1.92 22.87
N GLN A 182 2.10 -2.26 24.11
CA GLN A 182 3.43 -2.79 24.42
C GLN A 182 3.74 -4.14 23.73
N ILE A 183 2.71 -4.93 23.40
CA ILE A 183 2.91 -6.23 22.72
C ILE A 183 3.33 -5.98 21.26
N LEU A 184 2.72 -5.02 20.58
CA LEU A 184 3.01 -4.73 19.19
C LEU A 184 4.40 -4.10 19.01
N ASN A 185 4.85 -3.23 19.93
CA ASN A 185 6.09 -2.50 19.77
C ASN A 185 7.38 -3.35 19.90
N HIS A 186 7.27 -4.59 20.41
CA HIS A 186 8.37 -5.57 20.41
C HIS A 186 8.45 -6.40 19.13
N SER A 187 7.39 -6.49 18.37
CA SER A 187 7.33 -7.24 17.11
C SER A 187 7.93 -6.41 15.96
N PRO A 188 8.82 -7.00 15.13
CA PRO A 188 9.28 -6.30 13.93
C PRO A 188 8.13 -6.10 12.96
N LEU A 189 7.97 -4.88 12.45
CA LEU A 189 7.00 -4.54 11.41
C LEU A 189 7.66 -4.64 10.05
N TYR A 190 7.06 -5.41 9.14
CA TYR A 190 7.39 -5.40 7.73
C TYR A 190 6.30 -4.65 6.98
N ILE A 191 6.69 -3.63 6.21
CA ILE A 191 5.79 -2.92 5.30
C ILE A 191 5.81 -3.67 3.99
N VAL A 192 4.72 -4.35 3.67
CA VAL A 192 4.56 -5.11 2.42
C VAL A 192 3.53 -4.41 1.56
N ALA A 193 3.87 -4.15 0.33
CA ALA A 193 3.01 -3.40 -0.56
C ALA A 193 2.97 -3.99 -1.96
N GLU A 194 1.89 -3.74 -2.67
CA GLU A 194 1.68 -4.15 -4.05
C GLU A 194 1.35 -2.94 -4.92
N SER A 195 1.85 -2.96 -6.17
CA SER A 195 1.53 -1.96 -7.18
C SER A 195 1.87 -0.53 -6.73
N TYR A 196 0.95 0.42 -6.87
CA TYR A 196 1.10 1.80 -6.37
C TYR A 196 1.37 1.86 -4.86
N GLY A 197 0.89 0.89 -4.10
CA GLY A 197 1.19 0.77 -2.66
C GLY A 197 2.68 0.77 -2.36
N GLY A 198 3.52 0.30 -3.28
CA GLY A 198 4.98 0.31 -3.15
C GLY A 198 5.58 1.71 -3.05
N LYS A 199 5.07 2.69 -3.79
CA LYS A 199 5.48 4.10 -3.67
C LYS A 199 5.19 4.62 -2.26
N ILE A 200 3.97 4.36 -1.77
CA ILE A 200 3.56 4.73 -0.41
C ILE A 200 4.43 4.01 0.63
N ALA A 201 4.74 2.71 0.43
CA ALA A 201 5.57 1.93 1.34
C ALA A 201 6.99 2.47 1.49
N VAL A 202 7.61 2.91 0.40
CA VAL A 202 8.93 3.56 0.40
C VAL A 202 8.89 4.83 1.24
N LYS A 203 7.92 5.73 0.99
CA LYS A 203 7.76 6.97 1.76
C LYS A 203 7.40 6.71 3.22
N LEU A 204 6.58 5.69 3.49
CA LEU A 204 6.24 5.28 4.86
C LEU A 204 7.47 4.74 5.60
N GLY A 205 8.28 3.90 4.96
CA GLY A 205 9.52 3.39 5.56
C GLY A 205 10.42 4.52 6.04
N LEU A 206 10.66 5.52 5.19
CA LEU A 206 11.45 6.71 5.52
C LEU A 206 10.80 7.54 6.65
N SER A 207 9.48 7.74 6.60
CA SER A 207 8.73 8.45 7.63
C SER A 207 8.78 7.74 8.98
N VAL A 208 8.66 6.42 9.00
CA VAL A 208 8.79 5.57 10.20
C VAL A 208 10.17 5.70 10.82
N ILE A 209 11.25 5.61 10.01
CA ILE A 209 12.63 5.77 10.52
C ILE A 209 12.77 7.13 11.22
N ASN A 210 12.32 8.21 10.58
CA ASN A 210 12.39 9.55 11.14
C ASN A 210 11.55 9.69 12.44
N ALA A 211 10.37 9.05 12.48
CA ALA A 211 9.51 9.07 13.66
C ALA A 211 10.12 8.27 14.84
N VAL A 212 10.78 7.14 14.56
CA VAL A 212 11.48 6.34 15.56
C VAL A 212 12.70 7.09 16.09
N GLN A 213 13.54 7.64 15.22
CA GLN A 213 14.74 8.42 15.60
C GLN A 213 14.38 9.65 16.42
N SER A 214 13.25 10.30 16.14
CA SER A 214 12.76 11.44 16.92
C SER A 214 12.01 11.06 18.21
N GLY A 215 11.91 9.75 18.55
CA GLY A 215 11.22 9.24 19.73
C GLY A 215 9.69 9.36 19.68
N LYS A 216 9.11 9.68 18.52
CA LYS A 216 7.66 9.84 18.33
C LYS A 216 6.94 8.50 18.10
N LEU A 217 7.67 7.49 17.65
CA LEU A 217 7.14 6.15 17.36
C LEU A 217 8.04 5.09 17.99
N LYS A 218 7.43 4.17 18.73
CA LYS A 218 8.08 3.00 19.33
C LYS A 218 7.79 1.79 18.44
N LEU A 219 8.68 1.52 17.50
CA LEU A 219 8.51 0.47 16.51
C LEU A 219 9.89 0.01 16.03
N HIS A 220 10.01 -1.29 15.75
CA HIS A 220 11.15 -1.86 15.02
C HIS A 220 10.72 -2.12 13.58
N LEU A 221 11.29 -1.38 12.62
CA LEU A 221 11.07 -1.62 11.19
C LEU A 221 11.96 -2.79 10.75
N GLY A 222 11.35 -3.93 10.41
CA GLY A 222 12.03 -5.14 9.96
C GLY A 222 12.46 -5.08 8.49
N GLY A 223 11.71 -4.36 7.66
CA GLY A 223 12.00 -4.21 6.23
C GLY A 223 10.85 -3.64 5.45
N VAL A 224 11.11 -3.35 4.17
CA VAL A 224 10.12 -2.92 3.17
C VAL A 224 10.10 -3.91 2.02
N VAL A 225 8.92 -4.41 1.67
CA VAL A 225 8.72 -5.40 0.61
C VAL A 225 7.87 -4.79 -0.49
N LEU A 226 8.41 -4.77 -1.70
CA LEU A 226 7.87 -4.13 -2.89
C LEU A 226 7.45 -5.22 -3.89
N GLY A 227 6.18 -5.62 -3.83
CA GLY A 227 5.59 -6.59 -4.76
C GLY A 227 5.03 -5.89 -5.98
N ASP A 228 5.44 -6.29 -7.18
CA ASP A 228 4.89 -5.78 -8.44
C ASP A 228 4.62 -4.26 -8.36
N SER A 229 5.61 -3.50 -7.85
CA SER A 229 5.43 -2.15 -7.33
C SER A 229 5.72 -1.06 -8.36
N TRP A 230 4.84 -0.05 -8.43
CA TRP A 230 4.87 1.08 -9.38
C TRP A 230 5.95 2.13 -9.04
N ILE A 231 7.21 1.70 -8.85
CA ILE A 231 8.31 2.56 -8.35
C ILE A 231 8.80 3.55 -9.41
N SER A 232 8.86 3.14 -10.67
CA SER A 232 9.30 3.96 -11.80
C SER A 232 8.36 3.83 -12.99
N PRO A 233 7.29 4.63 -13.03
CA PRO A 233 6.31 4.58 -14.12
C PRO A 233 6.92 4.68 -15.52
N GLU A 234 7.94 5.54 -15.70
CA GLU A 234 8.65 5.66 -16.98
C GLU A 234 9.23 4.33 -17.44
N ASP A 235 9.91 3.57 -16.56
CA ASP A 235 10.52 2.30 -16.93
C ASP A 235 9.48 1.24 -17.31
N PHE A 236 8.31 1.28 -16.66
CA PHE A 236 7.23 0.38 -17.00
C PHE A 236 6.63 0.67 -18.36
N VAL A 237 6.24 1.91 -18.65
CA VAL A 237 5.62 2.24 -19.96
C VAL A 237 6.56 1.96 -21.13
N PHE A 238 7.89 2.08 -20.94
CA PHE A 238 8.86 1.68 -21.95
C PHE A 238 9.02 0.16 -22.11
N SER A 239 8.66 -0.60 -21.11
CA SER A 239 8.73 -2.06 -21.15
C SER A 239 7.54 -2.72 -21.83
N TRP A 240 6.36 -2.08 -21.85
CA TRP A 240 5.10 -2.68 -22.27
C TRP A 240 5.11 -3.10 -23.74
N GLY A 241 5.44 -2.17 -24.65
CA GLY A 241 5.47 -2.47 -26.08
C GLY A 241 6.40 -3.61 -26.42
N PRO A 242 7.69 -3.58 -26.04
CA PRO A 242 8.64 -4.66 -26.28
C PRO A 242 8.20 -5.99 -25.65
N LEU A 243 7.76 -6.00 -24.38
CA LEU A 243 7.30 -7.20 -23.71
C LEU A 243 6.17 -7.87 -24.48
N LEU A 244 5.11 -7.10 -24.78
CA LEU A 244 3.91 -7.62 -25.44
C LEU A 244 4.20 -8.06 -26.88
N ASN A 245 5.17 -7.44 -27.57
CA ASN A 245 5.63 -7.91 -28.88
C ASN A 245 6.36 -9.24 -28.78
N TYR A 246 7.31 -9.40 -27.82
CA TYR A 246 8.04 -10.65 -27.62
C TYR A 246 7.13 -11.83 -27.24
N VAL A 247 6.03 -11.59 -26.51
CA VAL A 247 5.06 -12.63 -26.16
C VAL A 247 3.91 -12.73 -27.18
N SER A 248 4.05 -12.11 -28.35
CA SER A 248 3.08 -12.15 -29.48
C SER A 248 1.70 -11.58 -29.17
N ARG A 249 1.61 -10.68 -28.18
CA ARG A 249 0.36 -9.95 -27.84
C ARG A 249 0.23 -8.64 -28.62
N LEU A 250 1.32 -8.05 -29.13
CA LEU A 250 1.36 -6.91 -30.02
C LEU A 250 2.15 -7.23 -31.28
N ASP A 251 1.75 -6.69 -32.42
CA ASP A 251 2.56 -6.61 -33.61
C ASP A 251 3.54 -5.40 -33.54
N TYR A 252 4.38 -5.24 -34.57
CA TYR A 252 5.33 -4.13 -34.63
C TYR A 252 4.64 -2.77 -34.66
N ASN A 253 3.47 -2.64 -35.30
CA ASN A 253 2.75 -1.38 -35.36
C ASN A 253 2.24 -0.97 -33.97
N GLY A 254 1.64 -1.91 -33.24
CA GLY A 254 1.20 -1.68 -31.86
C GLY A 254 2.36 -1.35 -30.93
N MET A 255 3.51 -2.03 -31.09
CA MET A 255 4.72 -1.73 -30.32
C MET A 255 5.26 -0.33 -30.62
N ASP A 256 5.35 0.08 -31.89
CA ASP A 256 5.86 1.41 -32.27
C ASP A 256 4.94 2.55 -31.76
N LEU A 257 3.62 2.35 -31.78
CA LEU A 257 2.66 3.28 -31.18
C LEU A 257 2.85 3.37 -29.66
N SER A 258 2.99 2.23 -28.99
CA SER A 258 3.27 2.17 -27.56
C SER A 258 4.56 2.93 -27.21
N ASN A 259 5.66 2.66 -27.91
CA ASN A 259 6.94 3.33 -27.70
C ASN A 259 6.85 4.86 -27.95
N SER A 260 6.08 5.29 -28.94
CA SER A 260 5.87 6.71 -29.23
C SER A 260 5.16 7.44 -28.08
N LEU A 261 4.16 6.82 -27.47
CA LEU A 261 3.47 7.38 -26.30
C LEU A 261 4.36 7.33 -25.04
N ALA A 262 5.17 6.28 -24.85
CA ALA A 262 6.15 6.24 -23.79
C ALA A 262 7.17 7.38 -23.90
N GLU A 263 7.64 7.72 -25.11
CA GLU A 263 8.49 8.90 -25.35
C GLU A 263 7.77 10.23 -25.06
N LYS A 264 6.48 10.33 -25.35
CA LYS A 264 5.66 11.50 -24.99
C LYS A 264 5.60 11.65 -23.48
N ILE A 265 5.32 10.56 -22.74
CA ILE A 265 5.31 10.52 -21.27
C ILE A 265 6.65 10.98 -20.70
N ARG A 266 7.78 10.44 -21.20
CA ARG A 266 9.13 10.85 -20.78
C ARG A 266 9.35 12.35 -20.91
N LYS A 267 8.92 12.96 -22.03
CA LYS A 267 9.03 14.42 -22.27
C LYS A 267 8.18 15.20 -21.27
N GLN A 268 6.96 14.76 -21.02
CA GLN A 268 6.04 15.38 -20.07
C GLN A 268 6.63 15.33 -18.63
N LEU A 269 7.17 14.17 -18.20
CA LEU A 269 7.80 14.04 -16.90
C LEU A 269 9.03 14.94 -16.74
N LYS A 270 9.85 15.11 -17.80
CA LYS A 270 10.99 16.04 -17.79
C LYS A 270 10.58 17.50 -17.63
N ASN A 271 9.38 17.84 -18.10
CA ASN A 271 8.81 19.19 -18.02
C ASN A 271 7.98 19.40 -16.74
N ASP A 272 7.90 18.40 -15.82
CA ASP A 272 7.02 18.40 -14.65
C ASP A 272 5.51 18.48 -14.99
N GLU A 273 5.14 18.05 -16.21
CA GLU A 273 3.76 17.94 -16.73
C GLU A 273 3.16 16.58 -16.26
N ASN A 274 3.01 16.42 -14.95
CA ASN A 274 2.71 15.11 -14.36
C ASN A 274 1.26 14.66 -14.55
N VAL A 275 0.32 15.60 -14.60
CA VAL A 275 -1.10 15.31 -14.90
C VAL A 275 -1.24 14.83 -16.32
N GLU A 276 -0.62 15.55 -17.26
CA GLU A 276 -0.61 15.22 -18.68
C GLU A 276 0.08 13.88 -18.94
N ALA A 277 1.14 13.57 -18.17
CA ALA A 277 1.80 12.26 -18.23
C ALA A 277 0.85 11.13 -17.81
N THR A 278 0.02 11.35 -16.78
CA THR A 278 -1.00 10.39 -16.35
C THR A 278 -2.12 10.23 -17.40
N GLU A 279 -2.55 11.31 -18.04
CA GLU A 279 -3.52 11.25 -19.12
C GLU A 279 -2.95 10.50 -20.34
N THR A 280 -1.68 10.75 -20.69
CA THR A 280 -1.00 10.02 -21.78
C THR A 280 -0.78 8.55 -21.44
N TRP A 281 -0.59 8.21 -20.16
CA TRP A 281 -0.54 6.83 -19.69
C TRP A 281 -1.89 6.11 -19.92
N MET A 282 -3.04 6.74 -19.63
CA MET A 282 -4.37 6.17 -19.95
C MET A 282 -4.58 5.99 -21.46
N GLU A 283 -4.09 6.95 -22.28
CA GLU A 283 -4.08 6.83 -23.73
C GLU A 283 -3.27 5.61 -24.20
N LEU A 284 -2.08 5.41 -23.62
CA LEU A 284 -1.21 4.28 -23.90
C LEU A 284 -1.85 2.93 -23.56
N GLU A 285 -2.49 2.80 -22.40
CA GLU A 285 -3.25 1.59 -22.05
C GLU A 285 -4.36 1.31 -23.07
N SER A 286 -5.10 2.34 -23.50
CA SER A 286 -6.17 2.21 -24.48
C SER A 286 -5.64 1.75 -25.84
N ILE A 287 -4.51 2.30 -26.30
CA ILE A 287 -3.86 1.90 -27.56
C ILE A 287 -3.38 0.45 -27.50
N ILE A 288 -2.71 0.05 -26.42
CA ILE A 288 -2.29 -1.35 -26.23
C ILE A 288 -3.51 -2.28 -26.20
N SER A 289 -4.56 -1.94 -25.47
CA SER A 289 -5.79 -2.73 -25.42
C SER A 289 -6.42 -2.92 -26.80
N LEU A 290 -6.44 -1.86 -27.62
CA LEU A 290 -6.97 -1.90 -28.97
C LEU A 290 -6.14 -2.86 -29.88
N HIS A 291 -4.81 -2.73 -29.85
CA HIS A 291 -3.91 -3.49 -30.73
C HIS A 291 -3.64 -4.92 -30.26
N SER A 292 -3.86 -5.23 -28.97
CA SER A 292 -3.68 -6.57 -28.38
C SER A 292 -4.99 -7.38 -28.30
N ASN A 293 -6.11 -6.82 -28.73
CA ASN A 293 -7.45 -7.34 -28.48
C ASN A 293 -7.73 -7.52 -26.98
N SER A 294 -7.46 -6.47 -26.20
CA SER A 294 -7.72 -6.35 -24.77
C SER A 294 -6.89 -7.31 -23.89
N VAL A 295 -5.57 -7.35 -24.10
CA VAL A 295 -4.67 -8.06 -23.17
C VAL A 295 -4.92 -7.60 -21.74
N ASP A 296 -4.90 -8.54 -20.79
CA ASP A 296 -4.95 -8.21 -19.38
C ASP A 296 -3.59 -7.68 -18.91
N PHE A 297 -3.56 -6.43 -18.41
CA PHE A 297 -2.31 -5.81 -17.94
C PHE A 297 -1.75 -6.46 -16.67
N TYR A 298 -2.56 -7.19 -15.93
CA TYR A 298 -2.14 -7.90 -14.72
C TYR A 298 -1.66 -9.33 -15.00
N ASN A 299 -1.96 -9.86 -16.21
CA ASN A 299 -1.48 -11.17 -16.65
C ASN A 299 -1.59 -11.28 -18.17
N PHE A 300 -0.48 -11.11 -18.88
CA PHE A 300 -0.48 -11.11 -20.35
C PHE A 300 -0.94 -12.44 -21.01
N MET A 301 -1.07 -13.52 -20.26
CA MET A 301 -1.65 -14.79 -20.77
C MET A 301 -3.18 -14.71 -20.90
N LEU A 302 -3.81 -13.71 -20.28
CA LEU A 302 -5.25 -13.54 -20.22
C LEU A 302 -5.70 -12.34 -21.04
N ASP A 303 -7.01 -12.27 -21.31
CA ASP A 303 -7.69 -11.09 -21.82
C ASP A 303 -8.39 -10.35 -20.67
N SER A 304 -8.56 -9.04 -20.82
CA SER A 304 -9.20 -8.18 -19.82
C SER A 304 -10.56 -8.72 -19.37
N GLY A 305 -10.76 -8.78 -18.07
CA GLY A 305 -11.97 -9.35 -17.43
C GLY A 305 -11.94 -10.87 -17.30
N MET A 306 -10.83 -11.54 -17.63
CA MET A 306 -10.62 -12.97 -17.34
C MET A 306 -10.03 -13.19 -15.95
N ASP A 307 -9.29 -12.26 -15.38
CA ASP A 307 -8.88 -12.29 -13.98
C ASP A 307 -9.87 -11.45 -13.15
N PRO A 308 -10.53 -12.03 -12.11
CA PRO A 308 -11.47 -11.32 -11.26
C PRO A 308 -10.84 -10.16 -10.49
N LEU A 309 -9.51 -10.20 -10.25
CA LEU A 309 -8.77 -9.15 -9.57
C LEU A 309 -8.28 -8.06 -10.52
N SER A 310 -8.33 -8.30 -11.81
CA SER A 310 -7.91 -7.34 -12.82
C SER A 310 -8.83 -6.13 -12.80
N LEU A 311 -8.38 -5.07 -12.13
CA LEU A 311 -9.07 -3.78 -12.06
C LEU A 311 -8.80 -3.01 -13.34
N THR A 312 -9.41 -3.43 -14.44
CA THR A 312 -9.39 -2.60 -15.65
C THR A 312 -10.09 -1.28 -15.38
N THR A 313 -9.34 -0.21 -15.43
CA THR A 313 -9.67 1.14 -14.97
C THR A 313 -10.77 1.84 -15.78
N SER A 314 -11.33 1.25 -16.80
CA SER A 314 -12.39 1.94 -17.57
C SER A 314 -13.67 1.11 -17.68
N GLU A 315 -14.68 1.49 -16.88
CA GLU A 315 -16.08 1.15 -17.21
C GLU A 315 -16.49 1.64 -18.62
N GLU A 316 -15.83 2.66 -19.16
CA GLU A 316 -16.05 3.18 -20.52
C GLU A 316 -15.56 2.20 -21.58
N THR A 317 -14.39 1.58 -21.42
CA THR A 317 -13.90 0.51 -22.30
C THR A 317 -14.83 -0.69 -22.30
N ARG A 318 -15.52 -0.98 -21.19
CA ARG A 318 -16.57 -2.03 -21.12
C ARG A 318 -17.79 -1.72 -22.01
N LYS A 319 -18.14 -0.47 -22.25
CA LYS A 319 -19.30 -0.08 -23.08
C LYS A 319 -19.01 -0.19 -24.58
N GLU A 320 -17.80 0.14 -25.01
CA GLU A 320 -17.39 0.05 -26.43
C GLU A 320 -17.13 -1.40 -26.86
N ASN A 321 -16.68 -2.26 -25.96
CA ASN A 321 -16.41 -3.67 -26.25
C ASN A 321 -17.65 -4.56 -26.43
N ARG A 322 -18.85 -4.03 -26.55
CA ARG A 322 -20.06 -4.82 -26.88
C ARG A 322 -19.97 -5.58 -28.20
N ILE A 323 -19.13 -5.15 -29.13
CA ILE A 323 -18.91 -5.81 -30.43
C ILE A 323 -17.95 -7.01 -30.25
N LEU A 324 -16.99 -6.94 -29.34
CA LEU A 324 -16.02 -8.00 -29.04
C LEU A 324 -16.61 -9.16 -28.23
N LYS A 325 -17.73 -8.96 -27.53
CA LYS A 325 -18.44 -10.02 -26.79
C LYS A 325 -18.88 -11.22 -27.62
N LYS A 326 -18.93 -11.12 -28.94
CA LYS A 326 -19.33 -12.23 -29.82
C LYS A 326 -18.26 -13.33 -29.92
N TYR A 327 -16.97 -12.96 -29.80
CA TYR A 327 -15.84 -13.92 -29.83
C TYR A 327 -15.51 -14.47 -28.43
N SER A 328 -15.82 -13.75 -27.36
CA SER A 328 -15.59 -14.18 -25.99
C SER A 328 -16.54 -15.31 -25.52
N LYS A 329 -17.62 -15.60 -26.28
CA LYS A 329 -18.57 -16.66 -25.93
C LYS A 329 -17.92 -18.04 -25.95
N TYR A 330 -17.06 -18.32 -26.94
CA TYR A 330 -16.32 -19.60 -27.02
C TYR A 330 -15.31 -19.74 -25.87
N LEU A 331 -14.64 -18.67 -25.49
CA LEU A 331 -13.73 -18.65 -24.33
C LEU A 331 -14.50 -18.71 -23.01
N ASN A 332 -15.68 -18.09 -22.91
CA ASN A 332 -16.56 -18.19 -21.75
C ASN A 332 -17.12 -19.62 -21.57
N ASP A 333 -17.40 -20.33 -22.64
CA ASP A 333 -17.86 -21.72 -22.58
C ASP A 333 -16.75 -22.70 -22.11
N LEU A 334 -15.47 -22.39 -22.41
CA LEU A 334 -14.31 -23.06 -21.82
C LEU A 334 -14.09 -22.68 -20.33
N ARG A 335 -14.48 -21.46 -19.93
CA ARG A 335 -14.44 -20.97 -18.55
C ARG A 335 -15.42 -21.65 -17.61
N SER A 336 -16.62 -21.99 -18.09
CA SER A 336 -17.65 -22.66 -17.28
C SER A 336 -17.20 -24.01 -16.70
N ALA A 337 -16.07 -24.53 -17.16
CA ALA A 337 -15.47 -25.75 -16.64
C ALA A 337 -14.39 -25.53 -15.56
N SER A 338 -13.94 -24.28 -15.32
CA SER A 338 -12.82 -24.00 -14.41
C SER A 338 -12.96 -22.77 -13.50
N THR A 339 -14.07 -22.02 -13.55
CA THR A 339 -14.28 -20.89 -12.66
C THR A 339 -14.72 -21.34 -11.29
N VAL A 340 -13.85 -21.21 -10.32
CA VAL A 340 -14.26 -20.96 -8.94
C VAL A 340 -14.98 -19.62 -8.99
N ASP A 341 -16.30 -19.63 -8.77
CA ASP A 341 -17.12 -18.44 -8.65
C ASP A 341 -16.59 -17.65 -7.43
N GLU A 342 -15.68 -16.70 -7.66
CA GLU A 342 -15.22 -15.83 -6.59
C GLU A 342 -16.40 -14.93 -6.22
N GLY A 343 -16.93 -15.10 -4.99
CA GLY A 343 -18.07 -14.34 -4.49
C GLY A 343 -17.84 -12.84 -4.65
N ASP A 344 -18.88 -12.10 -4.98
CA ASP A 344 -18.82 -10.64 -5.17
C ASP A 344 -18.32 -9.95 -3.91
N LEU A 345 -17.10 -9.38 -3.99
CA LEU A 345 -16.43 -8.71 -2.88
C LEU A 345 -17.21 -7.48 -2.40
N ASP A 346 -17.83 -6.72 -3.30
CA ASP A 346 -18.65 -5.55 -2.94
C ASP A 346 -19.86 -5.98 -2.09
N THR A 347 -20.54 -7.04 -2.47
CA THR A 347 -21.65 -7.62 -1.69
C THR A 347 -21.18 -8.15 -0.34
N LEU A 348 -20.04 -8.84 -0.28
CA LEU A 348 -19.46 -9.32 0.96
C LEU A 348 -19.15 -8.16 1.92
N MET A 349 -18.41 -7.15 1.44
CA MET A 349 -17.96 -6.04 2.27
C MET A 349 -19.13 -5.16 2.74
N ASN A 350 -20.04 -4.78 1.85
CA ASN A 350 -21.23 -3.97 2.24
C ASN A 350 -22.27 -4.75 3.04
N GLY A 351 -22.25 -6.08 2.98
CA GLY A 351 -23.18 -6.97 3.65
C GLY A 351 -22.67 -7.51 4.99
N VAL A 352 -22.08 -8.69 4.92
CA VAL A 352 -21.67 -9.50 6.09
C VAL A 352 -20.57 -8.83 6.88
N ILE A 353 -19.56 -8.29 6.20
CA ILE A 353 -18.40 -7.67 6.84
C ILE A 353 -18.82 -6.36 7.54
N LYS A 354 -19.56 -5.47 6.88
CA LYS A 354 -20.05 -4.24 7.50
C LYS A 354 -20.89 -4.53 8.75
N LYS A 355 -21.73 -5.57 8.71
CA LYS A 355 -22.52 -6.02 9.86
C LYS A 355 -21.65 -6.57 11.01
N LYS A 356 -20.58 -7.33 10.69
CA LYS A 356 -19.62 -7.84 11.68
C LYS A 356 -18.90 -6.70 12.39
N LEU A 357 -18.39 -5.73 11.65
CA LEU A 357 -17.53 -4.66 12.15
C LEU A 357 -18.27 -3.69 13.09
N LYS A 358 -19.53 -3.38 12.83
CA LYS A 358 -20.44 -2.55 13.67
C LYS A 358 -19.95 -1.12 13.99
N ILE A 359 -18.92 -0.63 13.30
CA ILE A 359 -18.35 0.72 13.49
C ILE A 359 -18.35 1.52 12.20
N ILE A 360 -18.65 0.88 11.08
CA ILE A 360 -18.66 1.54 9.78
C ILE A 360 -19.86 2.49 9.72
N PRO A 361 -19.67 3.76 9.32
CA PRO A 361 -20.77 4.70 9.12
C PRO A 361 -21.86 4.12 8.23
N LYS A 362 -23.14 4.38 8.59
CA LYS A 362 -24.28 3.78 7.87
C LYS A 362 -24.28 4.11 6.39
N ASP A 363 -23.99 5.36 6.08
CA ASP A 363 -24.03 5.89 4.71
C ASP A 363 -22.75 5.63 3.92
N LEU A 364 -21.70 5.09 4.54
CA LEU A 364 -20.47 4.72 3.87
C LEU A 364 -20.70 3.43 3.09
N VAL A 365 -20.56 3.49 1.78
CA VAL A 365 -20.55 2.34 0.87
C VAL A 365 -19.10 2.00 0.56
N TRP A 366 -18.72 0.75 0.83
CA TRP A 366 -17.41 0.24 0.47
C TRP A 366 -17.35 0.02 -1.04
N GLY A 367 -16.23 0.39 -1.65
CA GLY A 367 -15.90 0.06 -3.03
C GLY A 367 -14.46 -0.46 -3.10
N ASN A 368 -14.20 -1.41 -3.99
CA ASN A 368 -12.89 -2.03 -4.11
C ASN A 368 -11.81 -1.06 -4.61
N ASN A 369 -12.18 -0.02 -5.39
CA ASN A 369 -11.28 1.03 -5.83
C ASN A 369 -11.96 2.42 -5.77
N SER A 370 -11.24 3.43 -5.25
CA SER A 370 -11.73 4.79 -5.10
C SER A 370 -11.24 5.71 -6.22
N GLY A 371 -12.08 6.01 -7.20
CA GLY A 371 -11.79 6.99 -8.26
C GLY A 371 -11.50 8.40 -7.72
N ASN A 372 -12.10 8.78 -6.58
CA ASN A 372 -11.81 10.08 -5.95
C ASN A 372 -10.36 10.16 -5.44
N VAL A 373 -9.84 9.06 -4.84
CA VAL A 373 -8.44 8.97 -4.41
C VAL A 373 -7.52 9.04 -5.61
N PHE A 374 -7.76 8.25 -6.66
CA PHE A 374 -6.98 8.29 -7.89
C PHE A 374 -6.92 9.70 -8.48
N SER A 375 -8.08 10.36 -8.64
CA SER A 375 -8.15 11.71 -9.18
C SER A 375 -7.40 12.74 -8.33
N ALA A 376 -7.43 12.62 -6.99
CA ALA A 376 -6.70 13.51 -6.10
C ALA A 376 -5.18 13.32 -6.22
N MET A 377 -4.70 12.10 -6.50
CA MET A 377 -3.29 11.74 -6.60
C MET A 377 -2.76 11.72 -8.04
N GLN A 378 -3.55 12.13 -9.02
CA GLN A 378 -3.20 12.08 -10.44
C GLN A 378 -1.86 12.76 -10.76
N ALA A 379 -1.57 13.89 -10.13
CA ALA A 379 -0.31 14.62 -10.33
C ALA A 379 0.93 13.91 -9.72
N ASP A 380 0.72 12.94 -8.84
CA ASP A 380 1.79 12.17 -8.21
C ASP A 380 1.97 10.77 -8.84
N PHE A 381 0.93 10.29 -9.55
CA PHE A 381 0.85 8.92 -10.04
C PHE A 381 2.05 8.52 -10.91
N MET A 382 2.48 9.37 -11.85
CA MET A 382 3.59 9.09 -12.76
C MET A 382 4.96 9.51 -12.22
N ARG A 383 5.06 10.08 -11.00
CA ARG A 383 6.34 10.45 -10.40
C ARG A 383 7.10 9.21 -9.90
N PRO A 384 8.40 9.05 -10.22
CA PRO A 384 9.18 7.93 -9.70
C PRO A 384 9.54 8.11 -8.22
N THR A 385 9.84 7.00 -7.53
CA THR A 385 10.31 7.01 -6.13
C THR A 385 11.60 6.20 -5.93
N ILE A 386 12.41 6.02 -7.00
CA ILE A 386 13.68 5.27 -6.97
C ILE A 386 14.62 5.83 -5.88
N GLU A 387 14.73 7.17 -5.76
CA GLU A 387 15.60 7.81 -4.76
C GLU A 387 15.19 7.47 -3.32
N GLY A 388 13.90 7.23 -3.08
CA GLY A 388 13.43 6.76 -1.77
C GLY A 388 13.90 5.33 -1.47
N VAL A 389 13.96 4.46 -2.48
CA VAL A 389 14.52 3.11 -2.33
C VAL A 389 16.03 3.17 -2.03
N ASP A 390 16.77 4.03 -2.74
CA ASP A 390 18.19 4.30 -2.45
C ASP A 390 18.40 4.75 -0.99
N GLU A 391 17.55 5.65 -0.51
CA GLU A 391 17.65 6.16 0.86
C GLU A 391 17.34 5.06 1.91
N LEU A 392 16.36 4.18 1.67
CA LEU A 392 16.09 3.03 2.55
C LEU A 392 17.31 2.10 2.61
N LEU A 393 17.87 1.73 1.47
CA LEU A 393 19.05 0.88 1.38
C LEU A 393 20.26 1.51 2.08
N ALA A 394 20.51 2.80 1.86
CA ALA A 394 21.61 3.54 2.50
C ALA A 394 21.45 3.65 4.03
N LYS A 395 20.21 3.61 4.54
CA LYS A 395 19.91 3.57 5.98
C LYS A 395 19.99 2.15 6.57
N GLY A 396 20.35 1.15 5.78
CA GLY A 396 20.49 -0.25 6.20
C GLY A 396 19.17 -0.99 6.38
N ILE A 397 18.09 -0.49 5.80
CA ILE A 397 16.79 -1.18 5.81
C ILE A 397 16.81 -2.27 4.74
N ASP A 398 16.34 -3.47 5.10
CA ASP A 398 16.14 -4.54 4.15
C ASP A 398 15.02 -4.18 3.16
N VAL A 399 15.36 -4.16 1.87
CA VAL A 399 14.43 -3.96 0.77
C VAL A 399 14.32 -5.25 -0.01
N THR A 400 13.14 -5.83 -0.03
CA THR A 400 12.81 -7.00 -0.83
C THR A 400 11.91 -6.60 -1.99
N ILE A 401 12.29 -6.99 -3.20
CA ILE A 401 11.50 -6.79 -4.41
C ILE A 401 11.05 -8.16 -4.89
N TYR A 402 9.77 -8.34 -5.18
CA TYR A 402 9.30 -9.51 -5.92
C TYR A 402 8.43 -9.08 -7.09
N ASN A 403 8.51 -9.84 -8.19
CA ASN A 403 7.76 -9.53 -9.40
C ASN A 403 7.24 -10.79 -10.08
N GLY A 404 5.97 -10.76 -10.47
CA GLY A 404 5.34 -11.79 -11.26
C GLY A 404 5.80 -11.75 -12.72
N GLN A 405 6.16 -12.91 -13.26
CA GLN A 405 6.66 -13.04 -14.65
C GLN A 405 5.66 -12.55 -15.70
N LEU A 406 4.37 -12.71 -15.43
CA LEU A 406 3.28 -12.46 -16.40
C LEU A 406 2.68 -11.06 -16.27
N ASP A 407 3.20 -10.26 -15.33
CA ASP A 407 2.77 -8.87 -15.11
C ASP A 407 3.22 -7.97 -16.25
N VAL A 408 2.30 -7.15 -16.77
CA VAL A 408 2.58 -6.10 -17.76
C VAL A 408 2.66 -4.77 -17.06
N ILE A 409 1.67 -4.42 -16.21
CA ILE A 409 1.55 -3.09 -15.60
C ILE A 409 2.82 -2.71 -14.85
N CYS A 410 3.32 -3.61 -13.98
CA CYS A 410 4.61 -3.49 -13.31
C CYS A 410 5.56 -4.60 -13.80
N SER A 411 5.83 -4.65 -15.10
CA SER A 411 6.57 -5.75 -15.70
C SER A 411 7.93 -6.01 -15.04
N THR A 412 8.34 -7.27 -15.01
CA THR A 412 9.67 -7.65 -14.48
C THR A 412 10.81 -6.90 -15.19
N SER A 413 10.71 -6.69 -16.50
CA SER A 413 11.73 -5.94 -17.28
C SER A 413 11.79 -4.46 -16.89
N GLY A 414 10.64 -3.82 -16.62
CA GLY A 414 10.58 -2.45 -16.09
C GLY A 414 11.14 -2.38 -14.66
N THR A 415 10.84 -3.39 -13.84
CA THR A 415 11.39 -3.49 -12.48
C THR A 415 12.92 -3.65 -12.50
N GLU A 416 13.47 -4.51 -13.33
CA GLU A 416 14.92 -4.61 -13.51
C GLU A 416 15.54 -3.30 -14.03
N ALA A 417 14.83 -2.57 -14.91
CA ALA A 417 15.33 -1.32 -15.47
C ALA A 417 15.49 -0.24 -14.40
N TRP A 418 14.52 -0.07 -13.50
CA TRP A 418 14.66 0.92 -12.43
C TRP A 418 15.62 0.47 -11.33
N VAL A 419 15.73 -0.85 -11.03
CA VAL A 419 16.71 -1.37 -10.06
C VAL A 419 18.13 -1.02 -10.52
N ARG A 420 18.43 -1.10 -11.80
CA ARG A 420 19.73 -0.70 -12.38
C ARG A 420 20.03 0.81 -12.31
N LYS A 421 19.03 1.63 -12.00
CA LYS A 421 19.18 3.08 -11.79
C LYS A 421 19.47 3.46 -10.34
N LEU A 422 19.45 2.50 -9.42
CA LEU A 422 19.81 2.73 -8.02
C LEU A 422 21.23 3.29 -7.92
N LYS A 423 21.40 4.24 -7.01
CA LYS A 423 22.71 4.84 -6.67
C LYS A 423 23.34 4.21 -5.43
N TRP A 424 22.65 3.20 -4.86
CA TRP A 424 23.10 2.46 -3.69
C TRP A 424 24.47 1.80 -3.95
N GLU A 425 25.39 1.90 -2.98
CA GLU A 425 26.80 1.43 -3.11
C GLU A 425 26.95 -0.05 -3.43
N GLY A 426 25.96 -0.87 -3.07
CA GLY A 426 25.97 -2.32 -3.31
C GLY A 426 25.52 -2.75 -4.70
N LEU A 427 25.03 -1.83 -5.57
CA LEU A 427 24.41 -2.19 -6.84
C LEU A 427 25.33 -2.97 -7.76
N GLN A 428 26.60 -2.55 -7.92
CA GLN A 428 27.54 -3.20 -8.82
C GLN A 428 27.83 -4.66 -8.41
N GLU A 429 27.91 -4.94 -7.12
CA GLU A 429 28.10 -6.31 -6.64
C GLU A 429 26.80 -7.12 -6.76
N PHE A 430 25.64 -6.50 -6.46
CA PHE A 430 24.34 -7.12 -6.68
C PHE A 430 24.17 -7.54 -8.15
N GLU A 431 24.55 -6.71 -9.12
CA GLU A 431 24.42 -7.05 -10.55
C GLU A 431 25.28 -8.25 -10.95
N LYS A 432 26.47 -8.42 -10.35
CA LYS A 432 27.37 -9.55 -10.60
C LYS A 432 26.92 -10.88 -10.01
N MET A 433 26.02 -10.84 -9.00
CA MET A 433 25.51 -12.06 -8.36
C MET A 433 24.70 -12.89 -9.36
N GLU A 434 24.87 -14.20 -9.32
CA GLU A 434 24.04 -15.14 -10.06
C GLU A 434 22.67 -15.30 -9.41
N ARG A 435 21.67 -15.64 -10.21
CA ARG A 435 20.34 -15.96 -9.70
C ARG A 435 20.32 -17.39 -9.20
N GLU A 436 19.74 -17.61 -8.02
CA GLU A 436 19.49 -18.95 -7.47
C GLU A 436 18.06 -19.38 -7.76
N PRO A 437 17.83 -20.63 -8.21
CA PRO A 437 16.47 -21.12 -8.48
C PRO A 437 15.71 -21.38 -7.16
N LEU A 438 14.41 -21.08 -7.18
CA LEU A 438 13.48 -21.34 -6.09
C LEU A 438 12.59 -22.53 -6.42
N TYR A 439 12.36 -23.36 -5.42
CA TYR A 439 11.54 -24.57 -5.49
C TYR A 439 10.48 -24.57 -4.37
N CYS A 440 9.37 -25.27 -4.57
CA CYS A 440 8.45 -25.55 -3.45
C CYS A 440 9.05 -26.58 -2.50
N GLU A 441 8.68 -26.53 -1.21
CA GLU A 441 9.18 -27.45 -0.16
C GLU A 441 9.19 -28.92 -0.55
N ASN A 442 8.17 -29.38 -1.23
CA ASN A 442 7.95 -30.78 -1.57
C ASN A 442 8.18 -31.11 -3.07
N ASP A 443 8.61 -30.13 -3.88
CA ASP A 443 8.88 -30.32 -5.30
C ASP A 443 10.15 -29.54 -5.70
N ARG A 444 11.29 -30.22 -5.68
CA ARG A 444 12.57 -29.69 -6.15
C ARG A 444 12.84 -29.94 -7.64
N THR A 445 11.84 -30.46 -8.37
CA THR A 445 11.98 -30.76 -9.80
C THR A 445 11.53 -29.60 -10.68
N THR A 446 10.62 -28.76 -10.17
CA THR A 446 10.01 -27.65 -10.91
C THR A 446 10.47 -26.30 -10.35
N THR A 447 11.24 -25.54 -11.13
CA THR A 447 11.63 -24.16 -10.77
C THR A 447 10.38 -23.29 -10.72
N ARG A 448 10.15 -22.63 -9.59
CA ARG A 448 9.02 -21.73 -9.34
C ARG A 448 9.40 -20.25 -9.38
N GLY A 449 10.68 -19.96 -9.34
CA GLY A 449 11.18 -18.61 -9.36
C GLY A 449 12.69 -18.59 -9.31
N PHE A 450 13.23 -17.40 -9.17
CA PHE A 450 14.64 -17.16 -8.92
C PHE A 450 14.79 -16.10 -7.84
N THR A 451 15.91 -16.12 -7.14
CA THR A 451 16.29 -15.04 -6.22
C THR A 451 17.70 -14.55 -6.48
N LYS A 452 17.95 -13.31 -6.14
CA LYS A 452 19.28 -12.69 -6.10
C LYS A 452 19.32 -11.76 -4.88
N SER A 453 20.37 -11.88 -4.08
CA SER A 453 20.51 -11.09 -2.85
C SER A 453 21.93 -10.61 -2.68
N PHE A 454 22.08 -9.35 -2.26
CA PHE A 454 23.35 -8.80 -1.81
C PHE A 454 23.09 -7.78 -0.70
N LYS A 455 23.78 -7.91 0.45
CA LYS A 455 23.52 -7.09 1.65
C LYS A 455 22.02 -7.05 1.98
N ASN A 456 21.45 -5.86 1.97
CA ASN A 456 20.04 -5.58 2.31
C ASN A 456 19.13 -5.35 1.08
N LEU A 457 19.55 -5.75 -0.12
CA LEU A 457 18.70 -5.79 -1.32
C LEU A 457 18.47 -7.24 -1.75
N HIS A 458 17.19 -7.63 -1.86
CA HIS A 458 16.73 -8.95 -2.26
C HIS A 458 15.77 -8.82 -3.44
N PHE A 459 15.97 -9.62 -4.50
CA PHE A 459 15.08 -9.63 -5.66
C PHE A 459 14.60 -11.05 -5.94
N TYR A 460 13.29 -11.19 -6.17
CA TYR A 460 12.61 -12.44 -6.45
C TYR A 460 11.84 -12.35 -7.78
N TRP A 461 12.11 -13.27 -8.71
CA TRP A 461 11.36 -13.47 -9.94
C TRP A 461 10.39 -14.61 -9.73
N ILE A 462 9.08 -14.39 -9.81
CA ILE A 462 8.08 -15.42 -9.54
C ILE A 462 7.50 -15.90 -10.86
N LEU A 463 7.82 -17.14 -11.23
CA LEU A 463 7.40 -17.72 -12.49
C LEU A 463 5.92 -18.12 -12.46
N GLY A 464 5.21 -17.88 -13.59
CA GLY A 464 3.80 -18.20 -13.76
C GLY A 464 2.83 -17.34 -12.96
N ALA A 465 3.31 -16.31 -12.28
CA ALA A 465 2.49 -15.33 -11.57
C ALA A 465 2.30 -14.05 -12.41
N GLY A 466 1.10 -13.48 -12.36
CA GLY A 466 0.83 -12.12 -12.82
C GLY A 466 1.07 -11.10 -11.71
N HIS A 467 0.40 -9.96 -11.80
CA HIS A 467 0.49 -8.84 -10.86
C HIS A 467 0.14 -9.24 -9.40
N PHE A 468 -0.88 -10.06 -9.24
CA PHE A 468 -1.31 -10.58 -7.95
C PHE A 468 -0.56 -11.87 -7.60
N VAL A 469 0.53 -11.76 -6.85
CA VAL A 469 1.37 -12.91 -6.48
C VAL A 469 0.82 -13.57 -5.22
N ARG A 470 -0.24 -14.36 -5.36
CA ARG A 470 -1.01 -14.97 -4.25
C ARG A 470 -0.27 -16.08 -3.46
N THR A 471 0.87 -16.59 -3.94
CA THR A 471 1.46 -17.86 -3.46
C THR A 471 2.91 -17.77 -2.97
N LEU A 472 3.38 -16.59 -2.55
CA LEU A 472 4.77 -16.38 -2.08
C LEU A 472 5.16 -17.17 -0.82
N LEU A 473 4.21 -17.66 -0.02
CA LEU A 473 4.49 -18.33 1.26
C LEU A 473 5.36 -19.59 1.18
N TYR A 474 5.44 -20.19 0.01
CA TYR A 474 6.28 -21.39 -0.19
C TYR A 474 7.77 -21.07 -0.36
N PHE A 475 8.15 -19.78 -0.43
CA PHE A 475 9.52 -19.35 -0.73
C PHE A 475 10.25 -18.72 0.47
N PHE A 476 9.54 -18.28 1.50
CA PHE A 476 10.15 -17.69 2.69
C PHE A 476 10.35 -18.75 3.78
N HIS A 477 11.56 -19.27 3.88
CA HIS A 477 12.04 -20.12 4.98
C HIS A 477 13.23 -19.49 5.68
#